data_9ebbbe2e75327456b041dfa4e54f1c3b
#
_entry.id   9ebbbe2e75327456b041dfa4e54f1c3b
#
_cell.length_a   1.000
_cell.length_b   1.000
_cell.length_c   1.000
_cell.angle_alpha   90.00
_cell.angle_beta   90.00
_cell.angle_gamma   90.00
#
_symmetry.space_group_name_H-M   'P 1'
#
loop_
_entity.id
_entity.type
_entity.pdbx_description
1 polymer ?
#
loop_
_entity_poly.entity_id
_entity_poly.type
_entity_poly.pdbx_seq_one_letter_code
_entity_poly.pdbx_strand_id
1 'polypeptide(L)'
;MKTKTKKAIKQTFVIAAVLVSVFIIVSFLALERPDSHQFEVSRTLISEQVWEYKPTVEKYAKQYGVTKYVDVMLAMMMQESGGRGNDPMQSSESYCGERGCIDEPELSIKQGVYYFSQTIKQANGDLKVAIQSYNFGKGFIDYINDNSGTYTQEAAINFSQKMYNTSSNKSIYTCLREEAKQYNACYGDIYYVRDVMEYRDELAKE
;
A
#
# COMPACT_ATOMS: atom_id res chain seq x y z
N MET A 1 21.22 -36.22 -65.78
CA MET A 1 21.28 -35.68 -64.37
C MET A 1 20.57 -34.33 -64.20
N LYS A 2 20.52 -33.43 -65.17
CA LYS A 2 19.91 -32.06 -65.05
C LYS A 2 18.39 -32.02 -64.81
N THR A 3 17.61 -32.99 -65.19
CA THR A 3 16.13 -32.99 -65.04
C THR A 3 15.62 -33.36 -63.63
N LYS A 4 16.29 -34.25 -62.92
CA LYS A 4 15.94 -34.61 -61.55
C LYS A 4 16.18 -33.44 -60.57
N THR A 5 17.25 -32.70 -60.75
CA THR A 5 17.61 -31.55 -59.94
C THR A 5 16.60 -30.38 -60.14
N LYS A 6 16.15 -30.12 -61.35
CA LYS A 6 15.11 -29.11 -61.64
C LYS A 6 13.79 -29.48 -61.01
N LYS A 7 13.40 -30.77 -60.97
CA LYS A 7 12.15 -31.22 -60.34
C LYS A 7 12.21 -31.09 -58.81
N ALA A 8 13.35 -31.42 -58.20
CA ALA A 8 13.60 -31.25 -56.78
C ALA A 8 13.52 -29.77 -56.35
N ILE A 9 14.21 -28.90 -57.11
CA ILE A 9 14.19 -27.45 -56.84
C ILE A 9 12.72 -26.90 -56.92
N LYS A 10 11.95 -27.31 -57.98
CA LYS A 10 10.55 -26.90 -58.12
C LYS A 10 9.68 -27.36 -56.93
N GLN A 11 9.89 -28.60 -56.45
CA GLN A 11 9.20 -29.12 -55.26
C GLN A 11 9.55 -28.37 -54.02
N THR A 12 10.80 -28.05 -53.79
CA THR A 12 11.24 -27.23 -52.62
C THR A 12 10.60 -25.85 -52.63
N PHE A 13 10.52 -25.18 -53.80
CA PHE A 13 9.86 -23.88 -53.93
C PHE A 13 8.35 -23.99 -53.64
N VAL A 14 7.67 -25.04 -54.12
CA VAL A 14 6.23 -25.21 -53.81
C VAL A 14 6.00 -25.45 -52.35
N ILE A 15 6.83 -26.28 -51.67
CA ILE A 15 6.71 -26.52 -50.23
C ILE A 15 6.95 -25.21 -49.46
N ALA A 16 7.99 -24.46 -49.80
CA ALA A 16 8.27 -23.19 -49.18
C ALA A 16 7.11 -22.17 -49.34
N ALA A 17 6.52 -22.09 -50.52
CA ALA A 17 5.38 -21.21 -50.77
C ALA A 17 4.14 -21.63 -49.93
N VAL A 18 3.87 -22.94 -49.83
CA VAL A 18 2.77 -23.45 -48.98
C VAL A 18 3.03 -23.12 -47.50
N LEU A 19 4.24 -23.31 -46.98
CA LEU A 19 4.56 -22.98 -45.60
C LEU A 19 4.41 -21.47 -45.29
N VAL A 20 4.85 -20.62 -46.21
CA VAL A 20 4.67 -19.16 -46.10
C VAL A 20 3.16 -18.80 -46.11
N SER A 21 2.37 -19.41 -46.98
CA SER A 21 0.92 -19.18 -47.01
C SER A 21 0.22 -19.62 -45.73
N VAL A 22 0.59 -20.78 -45.18
CA VAL A 22 0.07 -21.27 -43.91
C VAL A 22 0.45 -20.32 -42.77
N PHE A 23 1.71 -19.86 -42.75
CA PHE A 23 2.16 -18.90 -41.75
C PHE A 23 1.39 -17.57 -41.81
N ILE A 24 1.15 -17.06 -43.02
CA ILE A 24 0.34 -15.83 -43.22
C ILE A 24 -1.09 -16.03 -42.72
N ILE A 25 -1.72 -17.18 -43.06
CA ILE A 25 -3.09 -17.51 -42.61
C ILE A 25 -3.14 -17.62 -41.08
N VAL A 26 -2.19 -18.31 -40.45
CA VAL A 26 -2.13 -18.44 -38.99
C VAL A 26 -1.89 -17.09 -38.34
N SER A 27 -1.05 -16.24 -38.92
CA SER A 27 -0.82 -14.87 -38.44
C SER A 27 -2.08 -14.02 -38.57
N PHE A 28 -2.84 -14.12 -39.66
CA PHE A 28 -4.11 -13.41 -39.84
C PHE A 28 -5.16 -13.90 -38.84
N LEU A 29 -5.31 -15.22 -38.65
CA LEU A 29 -6.22 -15.80 -37.66
C LEU A 29 -5.83 -15.46 -36.22
N ALA A 30 -4.55 -15.22 -35.97
CA ALA A 30 -4.06 -14.76 -34.66
C ALA A 30 -4.36 -13.25 -34.43
N LEU A 31 -4.42 -12.46 -35.51
CA LEU A 31 -4.80 -11.04 -35.48
C LEU A 31 -6.32 -10.83 -35.39
N GLU A 32 -7.11 -11.77 -35.92
CA GLU A 32 -8.59 -11.75 -35.87
C GLU A 32 -9.17 -12.49 -34.65
N ARG A 33 -8.36 -12.86 -33.66
CA ARG A 33 -8.93 -13.28 -32.38
C ARG A 33 -9.66 -12.05 -31.80
N PRO A 34 -11.01 -12.07 -31.76
CA PRO A 34 -11.70 -11.04 -31.02
C PRO A 34 -11.19 -11.13 -29.61
N ASP A 35 -10.72 -10.01 -29.11
CA ASP A 35 -10.36 -9.70 -27.74
C ASP A 35 -10.27 -10.95 -26.86
N SER A 36 -9.02 -11.45 -26.67
CA SER A 36 -8.72 -12.03 -25.38
C SER A 36 -9.41 -11.08 -24.40
N HIS A 37 -10.43 -11.56 -23.67
CA HIS A 37 -10.84 -10.91 -22.46
C HIS A 37 -9.56 -10.38 -21.83
N GLN A 38 -9.29 -9.07 -21.95
CA GLN A 38 -8.54 -8.39 -20.95
C GLN A 38 -9.33 -8.75 -19.70
N PHE A 39 -8.85 -9.76 -19.03
CA PHE A 39 -9.06 -9.88 -17.62
C PHE A 39 -8.39 -8.61 -17.11
N GLU A 40 -9.14 -7.49 -17.13
CA GLU A 40 -8.89 -6.40 -16.23
C GLU A 40 -8.97 -7.08 -14.87
N VAL A 41 -7.82 -7.53 -14.41
CA VAL A 41 -7.59 -7.62 -12.98
C VAL A 41 -7.70 -6.14 -12.58
N SER A 42 -8.93 -5.71 -12.33
CA SER A 42 -9.19 -4.59 -11.45
C SER A 42 -8.46 -5.01 -10.18
N ARG A 43 -7.18 -4.64 -10.10
CA ARG A 43 -6.46 -4.67 -8.84
C ARG A 43 -7.18 -3.62 -8.03
N THR A 44 -8.18 -4.07 -7.28
CA THR A 44 -8.65 -3.30 -6.16
C THR A 44 -7.39 -3.00 -5.35
N LEU A 45 -7.04 -1.73 -5.25
CA LEU A 45 -5.87 -1.29 -4.47
C LEU A 45 -6.02 -1.73 -3.01
N ILE A 46 -7.23 -2.10 -2.61
CA ILE A 46 -7.59 -2.56 -1.28
C ILE A 46 -7.71 -4.08 -1.28
N SER A 47 -7.03 -4.75 -0.38
CA SER A 47 -7.09 -6.20 -0.25
C SER A 47 -8.45 -6.68 0.28
N GLU A 48 -8.86 -7.90 -0.10
CA GLU A 48 -10.08 -8.53 0.42
C GLU A 48 -10.05 -8.65 1.95
N GLN A 49 -8.89 -8.94 2.55
CA GLN A 49 -8.75 -9.05 4.01
C GLN A 49 -9.10 -7.75 4.73
N VAL A 50 -8.76 -6.60 4.16
CA VAL A 50 -9.13 -5.30 4.74
C VAL A 50 -10.64 -5.14 4.75
N TRP A 51 -11.33 -5.54 3.66
CA TRP A 51 -12.80 -5.52 3.59
C TRP A 51 -13.45 -6.49 4.58
N GLU A 52 -12.89 -7.67 4.77
CA GLU A 52 -13.37 -8.65 5.76
C GLU A 52 -13.34 -8.10 7.19
N TYR A 53 -12.39 -7.22 7.50
CA TYR A 53 -12.27 -6.59 8.82
C TYR A 53 -13.17 -5.36 9.01
N LYS A 54 -13.86 -4.85 7.98
CA LYS A 54 -14.70 -3.66 8.08
C LYS A 54 -15.72 -3.74 9.23
N PRO A 55 -16.49 -4.84 9.43
CA PRO A 55 -17.43 -4.93 10.55
C PRO A 55 -16.76 -4.82 11.92
N THR A 56 -15.53 -5.36 12.06
CA THR A 56 -14.75 -5.28 13.29
C THR A 56 -14.25 -3.87 13.55
N VAL A 57 -13.77 -3.18 12.50
CA VAL A 57 -13.37 -1.77 12.57
C VAL A 57 -14.56 -0.89 12.95
N GLU A 58 -15.73 -1.09 12.33
CA GLU A 58 -16.97 -0.36 12.65
C GLU A 58 -17.40 -0.56 14.10
N LYS A 59 -17.33 -1.80 14.61
CA LYS A 59 -17.63 -2.14 16.01
C LYS A 59 -16.80 -1.28 16.97
N TYR A 60 -15.48 -1.25 16.78
CA TYR A 60 -14.58 -0.51 17.68
C TYR A 60 -14.59 0.99 17.40
N ALA A 61 -14.81 1.43 16.16
CA ALA A 61 -15.02 2.83 15.81
C ALA A 61 -16.24 3.42 16.55
N LYS A 62 -17.33 2.65 16.64
CA LYS A 62 -18.51 3.01 17.43
C LYS A 62 -18.18 3.07 18.92
N GLN A 63 -17.45 2.08 19.43
CA GLN A 63 -17.05 2.02 20.84
C GLN A 63 -16.22 3.23 21.27
N TYR A 64 -15.33 3.71 20.42
CA TYR A 64 -14.40 4.80 20.72
C TYR A 64 -14.81 6.16 20.14
N GLY A 65 -16.01 6.26 19.54
CA GLY A 65 -16.57 7.53 19.06
C GLY A 65 -15.90 8.09 17.80
N VAL A 66 -15.36 7.22 16.95
CA VAL A 66 -14.63 7.60 15.73
C VAL A 66 -15.23 7.00 14.45
N THR A 67 -16.54 6.72 14.46
CA THR A 67 -17.26 6.06 13.35
C THR A 67 -17.10 6.78 12.00
N LYS A 68 -16.99 8.11 11.99
CA LYS A 68 -16.80 8.90 10.76
C LYS A 68 -15.44 8.67 10.08
N TYR A 69 -14.55 7.93 10.72
CA TYR A 69 -13.19 7.66 10.21
C TYR A 69 -12.97 6.17 9.88
N VAL A 70 -14.03 5.38 9.71
CA VAL A 70 -13.92 3.95 9.37
C VAL A 70 -13.07 3.76 8.12
N ASP A 71 -13.33 4.50 7.04
CA ASP A 71 -12.57 4.37 5.80
C ASP A 71 -11.08 4.75 5.98
N VAL A 72 -10.80 5.73 6.82
CA VAL A 72 -9.41 6.09 7.18
C VAL A 72 -8.72 4.95 7.92
N MET A 73 -9.39 4.29 8.86
CA MET A 73 -8.80 3.18 9.63
C MET A 73 -8.60 1.92 8.77
N LEU A 74 -9.50 1.66 7.82
CA LEU A 74 -9.30 0.62 6.80
C LEU A 74 -8.12 0.95 5.88
N ALA A 75 -7.98 2.20 5.46
CA ALA A 75 -6.84 2.68 4.69
C ALA A 75 -5.51 2.57 5.47
N MET A 76 -5.53 2.87 6.77
CA MET A 76 -4.38 2.66 7.64
C MET A 76 -4.03 1.18 7.74
N MET A 77 -5.01 0.29 7.93
CA MET A 77 -4.78 -1.17 7.92
C MET A 77 -4.19 -1.64 6.59
N MET A 78 -4.65 -1.07 5.46
CA MET A 78 -4.07 -1.35 4.14
C MET A 78 -2.60 -0.95 4.10
N GLN A 79 -2.24 0.24 4.61
CA GLN A 79 -0.88 0.75 4.66
C GLN A 79 0.02 -0.08 5.60
N GLU A 80 -0.48 -0.51 6.75
CA GLU A 80 0.31 -1.24 7.75
C GLU A 80 0.64 -2.67 7.32
N SER A 81 -0.36 -3.38 6.81
CA SER A 81 -0.18 -4.81 6.50
C SER A 81 -0.97 -5.31 5.29
N GLY A 82 -1.91 -4.51 4.76
CA GLY A 82 -2.92 -5.00 3.83
C GLY A 82 -3.89 -6.01 4.47
N GLY A 83 -4.11 -5.91 5.78
CA GLY A 83 -4.96 -6.83 6.55
C GLY A 83 -4.30 -8.16 6.90
N ARG A 84 -3.01 -8.35 6.61
CA ARG A 84 -2.31 -9.64 6.79
C ARG A 84 -1.79 -9.84 8.20
N GLY A 85 -1.70 -11.14 8.58
CA GLY A 85 -1.12 -11.58 9.85
C GLY A 85 -2.01 -11.36 11.05
N ASN A 86 -1.44 -11.56 12.24
CA ASN A 86 -2.16 -11.48 13.51
C ASN A 86 -2.23 -10.05 14.08
N ASP A 87 -1.41 -9.14 13.55
CA ASP A 87 -1.41 -7.72 13.92
C ASP A 87 -1.67 -6.82 12.69
N PRO A 88 -2.90 -6.88 12.08
CA PRO A 88 -3.19 -6.18 10.83
C PRO A 88 -3.10 -4.65 10.94
N MET A 89 -3.27 -4.07 12.12
CA MET A 89 -3.12 -2.63 12.37
C MET A 89 -1.71 -2.26 12.86
N GLN A 90 -0.77 -3.23 12.97
CA GLN A 90 0.59 -3.06 13.54
C GLN A 90 0.58 -2.29 14.86
N SER A 91 -0.37 -2.64 15.73
CA SER A 91 -0.67 -1.89 16.95
C SER A 91 0.03 -2.44 18.22
N SER A 92 0.87 -3.47 18.07
CA SER A 92 1.60 -4.10 19.18
C SER A 92 2.41 -3.09 20.01
N GLU A 93 3.19 -2.21 19.38
CA GLU A 93 4.01 -1.23 20.11
C GLU A 93 3.16 -0.30 20.98
N SER A 94 1.96 0.10 20.51
CA SER A 94 1.04 0.93 21.28
C SER A 94 0.29 0.15 22.36
N TYR A 95 0.24 -1.19 22.27
CA TYR A 95 -0.43 -2.07 23.23
C TYR A 95 0.48 -2.49 24.37
N CYS A 96 1.65 -3.03 24.08
CA CYS A 96 2.56 -3.62 25.05
C CYS A 96 3.97 -3.00 25.07
N GLY A 97 4.28 -2.07 24.17
CA GLY A 97 5.61 -1.46 24.07
C GLY A 97 6.61 -2.25 23.21
N GLU A 98 6.20 -3.39 22.65
CA GLU A 98 7.06 -4.29 21.88
C GLU A 98 6.37 -4.69 20.56
N ARG A 99 7.16 -4.97 19.52
CA ARG A 99 6.63 -5.48 18.25
C ARG A 99 6.22 -6.94 18.38
N GLY A 100 5.09 -7.30 17.77
CA GLY A 100 4.66 -8.69 17.62
C GLY A 100 4.12 -9.33 18.91
N CYS A 101 3.72 -8.55 19.90
CA CYS A 101 3.08 -9.07 21.11
C CYS A 101 1.57 -9.34 20.93
N ILE A 102 0.98 -8.91 19.83
CA ILE A 102 -0.42 -9.22 19.50
C ILE A 102 -0.41 -10.42 18.55
N ASP A 103 -1.18 -11.44 18.92
CA ASP A 103 -1.34 -12.70 18.19
C ASP A 103 -2.77 -12.94 17.68
N GLU A 104 -3.69 -11.99 17.92
CA GLU A 104 -5.08 -12.05 17.49
C GLU A 104 -5.49 -10.79 16.69
N PRO A 105 -6.01 -10.93 15.46
CA PRO A 105 -6.38 -9.79 14.62
C PRO A 105 -7.43 -8.86 15.24
N GLU A 106 -8.40 -9.40 15.98
CA GLU A 106 -9.42 -8.58 16.64
C GLU A 106 -8.82 -7.68 17.72
N LEU A 107 -7.83 -8.18 18.48
CA LEU A 107 -7.10 -7.38 19.47
C LEU A 107 -6.30 -6.27 18.81
N SER A 108 -5.64 -6.58 17.69
CA SER A 108 -4.93 -5.59 16.87
C SER A 108 -5.86 -4.47 16.40
N ILE A 109 -7.01 -4.83 15.82
CA ILE A 109 -7.99 -3.84 15.34
C ILE A 109 -8.53 -3.00 16.50
N LYS A 110 -8.88 -3.63 17.59
CA LYS A 110 -9.35 -2.92 18.80
C LYS A 110 -8.34 -1.89 19.28
N GLN A 111 -7.08 -2.30 19.41
CA GLN A 111 -5.99 -1.43 19.86
C GLN A 111 -5.67 -0.33 18.84
N GLY A 112 -5.59 -0.66 17.55
CA GLY A 112 -5.32 0.30 16.50
C GLY A 112 -6.39 1.40 16.41
N VAL A 113 -7.68 1.01 16.45
CA VAL A 113 -8.81 1.94 16.49
C VAL A 113 -8.79 2.80 17.75
N TYR A 114 -8.49 2.20 18.91
CA TYR A 114 -8.31 2.94 20.15
C TYR A 114 -7.18 3.96 20.05
N TYR A 115 -6.02 3.55 19.59
CA TYR A 115 -4.86 4.44 19.44
C TYR A 115 -5.15 5.60 18.47
N PHE A 116 -5.79 5.31 17.33
CA PHE A 116 -6.25 6.35 16.41
C PHE A 116 -7.26 7.30 17.08
N SER A 117 -8.18 6.80 17.88
CA SER A 117 -9.14 7.65 18.61
C SER A 117 -8.44 8.63 19.57
N GLN A 118 -7.31 8.24 20.11
CA GLN A 118 -6.50 9.11 20.97
C GLN A 118 -5.73 10.14 20.14
N THR A 119 -5.14 9.75 19.00
CA THR A 119 -4.39 10.68 18.15
C THR A 119 -5.30 11.74 17.54
N ILE A 120 -6.49 11.37 17.03
CA ILE A 120 -7.41 12.34 16.43
C ILE A 120 -7.99 13.31 17.47
N LYS A 121 -8.21 12.85 18.70
CA LYS A 121 -8.65 13.71 19.80
C LYS A 121 -7.53 14.70 20.19
N GLN A 122 -6.29 14.23 20.36
CA GLN A 122 -5.16 15.07 20.74
C GLN A 122 -4.77 16.06 19.64
N ALA A 123 -4.94 15.67 18.38
CA ALA A 123 -4.75 16.53 17.21
C ALA A 123 -5.92 17.54 17.00
N ASN A 124 -6.86 17.67 17.94
CA ASN A 124 -8.03 18.54 17.85
C ASN A 124 -8.85 18.32 16.55
N GLY A 125 -8.87 17.10 16.04
CA GLY A 125 -9.58 16.72 14.82
C GLY A 125 -8.79 16.96 13.51
N ASP A 126 -7.55 17.41 13.56
CA ASP A 126 -6.67 17.44 12.37
C ASP A 126 -6.35 16.01 11.94
N LEU A 127 -7.00 15.58 10.85
CA LEU A 127 -6.91 14.22 10.35
C LEU A 127 -5.51 13.85 9.92
N LYS A 128 -4.80 14.73 9.23
CA LYS A 128 -3.46 14.45 8.71
C LYS A 128 -2.42 14.36 9.83
N VAL A 129 -2.54 15.23 10.83
CA VAL A 129 -1.72 15.13 12.04
C VAL A 129 -1.98 13.82 12.77
N ALA A 130 -3.26 13.42 12.92
CA ALA A 130 -3.62 12.17 13.59
C ALA A 130 -3.11 10.93 12.85
N ILE A 131 -3.24 10.88 11.52
CA ILE A 131 -2.72 9.79 10.68
C ILE A 131 -1.19 9.70 10.83
N GLN A 132 -0.47 10.81 10.66
CA GLN A 132 1.00 10.77 10.78
C GLN A 132 1.45 10.37 12.19
N SER A 133 0.70 10.80 13.21
CA SER A 133 1.00 10.45 14.61
C SER A 133 0.73 8.99 14.94
N TYR A 134 -0.07 8.30 14.16
CA TYR A 134 -0.20 6.86 14.28
C TYR A 134 1.12 6.15 13.98
N ASN A 135 1.80 6.57 12.93
CA ASN A 135 3.08 6.02 12.51
C ASN A 135 4.28 6.59 13.30
N PHE A 136 4.29 7.89 13.59
CA PHE A 136 5.40 8.56 14.28
C PHE A 136 5.30 8.55 15.80
N GLY A 137 4.15 8.15 16.34
CA GLY A 137 3.83 8.33 17.74
C GLY A 137 3.31 9.75 18.06
N LYS A 138 2.72 9.89 19.24
CA LYS A 138 2.02 11.12 19.67
C LYS A 138 2.92 12.34 19.83
N GLY A 139 4.22 12.16 19.98
CA GLY A 139 5.20 13.26 20.00
C GLY A 139 5.19 14.11 18.72
N PHE A 140 4.64 13.59 17.62
CA PHE A 140 4.45 14.38 16.40
C PHE A 140 3.36 15.45 16.57
N ILE A 141 2.32 15.19 17.38
CA ILE A 141 1.28 16.18 17.67
C ILE A 141 1.87 17.38 18.40
N ASP A 142 2.69 17.12 19.44
CA ASP A 142 3.34 18.17 20.19
C ASP A 142 4.29 18.98 19.28
N TYR A 143 5.04 18.27 18.44
CA TYR A 143 5.93 18.92 17.47
C TYR A 143 5.18 19.85 16.50
N ILE A 144 4.01 19.43 16.00
CA ILE A 144 3.18 20.27 15.12
C ILE A 144 2.65 21.49 15.86
N ASN A 145 2.15 21.31 17.08
CA ASN A 145 1.64 22.41 17.91
C ASN A 145 2.71 23.46 18.20
N ASP A 146 3.94 23.04 18.46
CA ASP A 146 5.07 23.90 18.77
C ASP A 146 5.69 24.63 17.56
N ASN A 147 5.42 24.15 16.33
CA ASN A 147 6.08 24.67 15.12
C ASN A 147 5.10 25.23 14.08
N SER A 148 4.38 24.35 13.39
CA SER A 148 3.59 24.74 12.21
C SER A 148 2.09 24.93 12.48
N GLY A 149 1.58 24.34 13.58
CA GLY A 149 0.17 24.31 13.93
C GLY A 149 -0.70 23.45 12.98
N THR A 150 -0.15 22.95 11.88
CA THR A 150 -0.84 22.12 10.89
C THR A 150 0.12 21.14 10.22
N TYR A 151 -0.44 20.06 9.69
CA TYR A 151 0.35 19.08 8.93
C TYR A 151 0.88 19.66 7.61
N THR A 152 2.17 19.47 7.37
CA THR A 152 2.80 19.61 6.06
C THR A 152 3.75 18.44 5.81
N GLN A 153 4.01 18.10 4.55
CA GLN A 153 5.01 17.09 4.20
C GLN A 153 6.40 17.46 4.71
N GLU A 154 6.73 18.73 4.69
CA GLU A 154 7.98 19.26 5.22
C GLU A 154 8.08 19.06 6.75
N ALA A 155 6.99 19.28 7.50
CA ALA A 155 6.95 19.04 8.94
C ALA A 155 7.17 17.55 9.27
N ALA A 156 6.61 16.63 8.47
CA ALA A 156 6.84 15.19 8.63
C ALA A 156 8.31 14.83 8.38
N ILE A 157 8.91 15.36 7.31
CA ILE A 157 10.35 15.18 7.02
C ILE A 157 11.21 15.70 8.16
N ASN A 158 10.97 16.93 8.61
CA ASN A 158 11.77 17.58 9.65
C ASN A 158 11.67 16.86 11.00
N PHE A 159 10.47 16.37 11.36
CA PHE A 159 10.28 15.57 12.55
C PHE A 159 11.05 14.24 12.46
N SER A 160 10.91 13.52 11.36
CA SER A 160 11.63 12.27 11.12
C SER A 160 13.15 12.46 11.20
N GLN A 161 13.68 13.52 10.56
CA GLN A 161 15.09 13.90 10.65
C GLN A 161 15.52 14.17 12.11
N LYS A 162 14.72 14.95 12.84
CA LYS A 162 14.99 15.27 14.24
C LYS A 162 15.10 13.99 15.07
N MET A 163 14.10 13.11 14.97
CA MET A 163 14.06 11.85 15.72
C MET A 163 15.22 10.92 15.36
N TYR A 164 15.50 10.78 14.06
CA TYR A 164 16.61 9.96 13.58
C TYR A 164 17.98 10.50 14.04
N ASN A 165 18.18 11.82 13.99
CA ASN A 165 19.45 12.43 14.34
C ASN A 165 19.71 12.47 15.85
N THR A 166 18.68 12.56 16.67
CA THR A 166 18.78 12.58 18.14
C THR A 166 18.86 11.18 18.75
N SER A 167 18.59 10.13 17.96
CA SER A 167 18.70 8.75 18.45
C SER A 167 20.15 8.37 18.75
N SER A 168 20.38 7.80 19.91
CA SER A 168 21.68 7.22 20.31
C SER A 168 21.99 5.93 19.55
N ASN A 169 20.98 5.24 19.03
CA ASN A 169 21.13 4.02 18.25
C ASN A 169 20.37 4.11 16.92
N LYS A 170 21.06 4.57 15.89
CA LYS A 170 20.48 4.71 14.54
C LYS A 170 20.26 3.37 13.84
N SER A 171 20.90 2.28 14.29
CA SER A 171 20.80 0.98 13.63
C SER A 171 19.43 0.32 13.78
N ILE A 172 18.60 0.78 14.72
CA ILE A 172 17.22 0.31 14.88
C ILE A 172 16.27 0.88 13.82
N TYR A 173 16.69 1.94 13.12
CA TYR A 173 15.87 2.59 12.09
C TYR A 173 16.36 2.19 10.70
N THR A 174 15.43 1.68 9.91
CA THR A 174 15.63 1.43 8.47
C THR A 174 14.85 2.47 7.70
N CYS A 175 15.50 3.18 6.75
CA CYS A 175 14.75 4.01 5.83
C CYS A 175 13.78 3.15 5.02
N LEU A 176 12.49 3.28 5.28
CA LEU A 176 11.43 2.52 4.60
C LEU A 176 11.34 2.88 3.11
N ARG A 177 11.80 4.08 2.76
CA ARG A 177 11.76 4.61 1.40
C ARG A 177 13.12 5.11 0.97
N GLU A 178 13.48 4.85 -0.30
CA GLU A 178 14.74 5.39 -0.86
C GLU A 178 14.76 6.92 -0.83
N GLU A 179 13.60 7.55 -1.11
CA GLU A 179 13.46 9.00 -1.08
C GLU A 179 13.71 9.59 0.32
N ALA A 180 13.42 8.84 1.38
CA ALA A 180 13.67 9.29 2.75
C ALA A 180 15.17 9.39 3.08
N LYS A 181 16.01 8.60 2.40
CA LYS A 181 17.47 8.61 2.59
C LYS A 181 18.10 9.96 2.25
N GLN A 182 17.64 10.60 1.16
CA GLN A 182 18.16 11.91 0.74
C GLN A 182 17.95 13.00 1.81
N TYR A 183 16.92 12.81 2.64
CA TYR A 183 16.60 13.73 3.74
C TYR A 183 17.18 13.30 5.09
N ASN A 184 17.85 12.13 5.19
CA ASN A 184 18.18 11.50 6.48
C ASN A 184 16.95 11.36 7.40
N ALA A 185 15.78 11.10 6.83
CA ALA A 185 14.48 11.04 7.50
C ALA A 185 14.04 9.57 7.65
N CYS A 186 14.82 8.78 8.41
CA CYS A 186 14.63 7.32 8.53
C CYS A 186 13.84 6.90 9.80
N TYR A 187 13.22 7.84 10.51
CA TYR A 187 12.30 7.55 11.60
C TYR A 187 10.87 7.45 11.06
N GLY A 188 10.27 6.26 11.09
CA GLY A 188 8.95 5.99 10.52
C GLY A 188 8.84 6.23 9.01
N ASP A 189 7.62 6.46 8.53
CA ASP A 189 7.33 6.73 7.11
C ASP A 189 6.87 8.17 6.89
N ILE A 190 7.72 8.98 6.24
CA ILE A 190 7.43 10.38 5.93
C ILE A 190 6.29 10.58 4.91
N TYR A 191 5.91 9.53 4.18
CA TYR A 191 4.83 9.56 3.20
C TYR A 191 3.57 8.82 3.67
N TYR A 192 3.52 8.44 4.94
CA TYR A 192 2.42 7.66 5.49
C TYR A 192 1.04 8.31 5.26
N VAL A 193 0.92 9.62 5.47
CA VAL A 193 -0.34 10.36 5.21
C VAL A 193 -0.74 10.30 3.75
N ARG A 194 0.21 10.47 2.82
CA ARG A 194 -0.07 10.43 1.38
C ARG A 194 -0.70 9.10 1.00
N ASP A 195 -0.07 8.01 1.40
CA ASP A 195 -0.48 6.66 1.00
C ASP A 195 -1.79 6.24 1.67
N VAL A 196 -1.98 6.55 2.96
CA VAL A 196 -3.26 6.32 3.64
C VAL A 196 -4.40 7.09 2.98
N MET A 197 -4.16 8.34 2.57
CA MET A 197 -5.19 9.14 1.91
C MET A 197 -5.52 8.61 0.51
N GLU A 198 -4.54 8.08 -0.22
CA GLU A 198 -4.75 7.41 -1.50
C GLU A 198 -5.63 6.16 -1.34
N TYR A 199 -5.31 5.29 -0.37
CA TYR A 199 -6.17 4.13 -0.07
C TYR A 199 -7.57 4.51 0.38
N ARG A 200 -7.72 5.57 1.18
CA ARG A 200 -9.04 6.07 1.58
C ARG A 200 -9.86 6.52 0.37
N ASP A 201 -9.24 7.20 -0.58
CA ASP A 201 -9.92 7.67 -1.78
C ASP A 201 -10.33 6.52 -2.70
N GLU A 202 -9.60 5.39 -2.68
CA GLU A 202 -10.03 4.15 -3.36
C GLU A 202 -11.21 3.49 -2.64
N LEU A 203 -11.18 3.38 -1.30
CA LEU A 203 -12.28 2.85 -0.50
C LEU A 203 -13.60 3.60 -0.73
N ALA A 204 -13.54 4.91 -1.01
CA ALA A 204 -14.71 5.74 -1.28
C ALA A 204 -15.33 5.55 -2.68
N LYS A 205 -14.67 4.80 -3.58
CA LYS A 205 -15.17 4.53 -4.95
C LYS A 205 -16.00 3.23 -5.02
N GLU A 206 -15.90 2.37 -4.02
CA GLU A 206 -16.60 1.09 -3.91
C GLU A 206 -17.84 1.20 -3.00
#